data_3edb99493e65d71f40a06bb24fd868c0
#
_entry.id   3edb99493e65d71f40a06bb24fd868c0
#
_cell.length_a   1.000
_cell.length_b   1.000
_cell.length_c   1.000
_cell.angle_alpha   90.00
_cell.angle_beta   90.00
_cell.angle_gamma   90.00
#
_symmetry.space_group_name_H-M   'P 1'
#
loop_
_entity.id
_entity.type
_entity.pdbx_description
1 polymer ?
#
loop_
_entity_poly.entity_id
_entity_poly.type
_entity_poly.pdbx_seq_one_letter_code
_entity_poly.pdbx_strand_id
1 'polypeptide(L)'
;MTKLIAALPADRLENVFTHSSWAPDRASSYERLEFLGDSVLELAVARALYERYPDFSEGRMAKIRSHVVSRASCAVVARELGLGKLLAERGGGLVPPEELEKLARNRNVLAALLEACLAGVYLEHGFEAVEEAVVAAFEGRIAYALTSRPPSRQPRSRRSTGSPPPRSLSASKRRLE
;
A
#
# COMPACT_ATOMS: atom_id res chain seq x y z
N MET A 1 -1.76 -15.31 -9.84
CA MET A 1 -0.79 -14.20 -9.86
C MET A 1 0.50 -14.54 -10.62
N THR A 2 1.33 -15.49 -10.18
CA THR A 2 2.64 -15.79 -10.81
C THR A 2 2.55 -16.10 -12.32
N LYS A 3 1.55 -16.87 -12.74
CA LYS A 3 1.34 -17.18 -14.17
C LYS A 3 0.99 -15.92 -14.99
N LEU A 4 0.19 -15.02 -14.46
CA LEU A 4 -0.18 -13.77 -15.14
C LEU A 4 1.03 -12.85 -15.28
N ILE A 5 1.87 -12.73 -14.23
CA ILE A 5 3.11 -11.96 -14.30
C ILE A 5 4.06 -12.55 -15.35
N ALA A 6 4.22 -13.88 -15.37
CA ALA A 6 5.11 -14.55 -16.33
C ALA A 6 4.60 -14.45 -17.78
N ALA A 7 3.31 -14.23 -17.99
CA ALA A 7 2.70 -14.07 -19.29
C ALA A 7 2.70 -12.64 -19.83
N LEU A 8 3.19 -11.66 -19.06
CA LEU A 8 3.32 -10.28 -19.52
C LEU A 8 4.26 -10.17 -20.72
N PRO A 9 3.99 -9.28 -21.68
CA PRO A 9 4.93 -8.96 -22.76
C PRO A 9 6.32 -8.57 -22.25
N ALA A 10 7.35 -8.81 -23.05
CA ALA A 10 8.73 -8.63 -22.61
C ALA A 10 9.04 -7.18 -22.19
N ASP A 11 8.53 -6.20 -22.94
CA ASP A 11 8.63 -4.77 -22.64
C ASP A 11 7.91 -4.39 -21.34
N ARG A 12 6.74 -4.98 -21.08
CA ARG A 12 6.02 -4.78 -19.83
C ARG A 12 6.76 -5.39 -18.64
N LEU A 13 7.31 -6.60 -18.80
CA LEU A 13 8.14 -7.23 -17.78
C LEU A 13 9.41 -6.41 -17.48
N GLU A 14 10.04 -5.84 -18.50
CA GLU A 14 11.17 -4.95 -18.31
C GLU A 14 10.79 -3.74 -17.48
N ASN A 15 9.71 -3.03 -17.83
CA ASN A 15 9.20 -1.89 -17.07
C ASN A 15 8.87 -2.23 -15.62
N VAL A 16 8.18 -3.36 -15.37
CA VAL A 16 7.79 -3.81 -14.03
C VAL A 16 9.02 -4.08 -13.14
N PHE A 17 10.11 -4.56 -13.72
CA PHE A 17 11.32 -4.91 -12.96
C PHE A 17 12.45 -3.89 -13.08
N THR A 18 12.21 -2.72 -13.69
CA THR A 18 13.21 -1.64 -13.78
C THR A 18 13.14 -0.78 -12.51
N HIS A 19 14.06 -1.02 -11.57
CA HIS A 19 14.19 -0.21 -10.37
C HIS A 19 14.86 1.13 -10.66
N SER A 20 14.53 2.18 -9.89
CA SER A 20 15.04 3.53 -10.08
C SER A 20 16.56 3.67 -9.96
N SER A 21 17.27 2.72 -9.36
CA SER A 21 18.74 2.74 -9.29
C SER A 21 19.43 2.39 -10.62
N TRP A 22 18.74 1.78 -11.58
CA TRP A 22 19.28 1.50 -12.92
C TRP A 22 18.40 2.00 -14.07
N ALA A 23 17.29 2.65 -13.74
CA ALA A 23 16.48 3.30 -14.75
C ALA A 23 17.21 4.53 -15.33
N PRO A 24 17.06 4.83 -16.63
CA PRO A 24 17.61 6.06 -17.23
C PRO A 24 17.10 7.33 -16.56
N ASP A 25 15.85 7.31 -16.13
CA ASP A 25 15.17 8.36 -15.38
C ASP A 25 14.04 7.75 -14.52
N ARG A 26 13.45 8.55 -13.60
CA ARG A 26 12.39 8.06 -12.71
C ARG A 26 11.12 7.65 -13.44
N ALA A 27 10.78 8.30 -14.53
CA ALA A 27 9.57 7.99 -15.30
C ALA A 27 9.68 6.64 -16.03
N SER A 28 10.90 6.19 -16.32
CA SER A 28 11.22 4.91 -16.95
C SER A 28 11.33 3.76 -15.93
N SER A 29 11.32 4.06 -14.62
CA SER A 29 11.28 3.04 -13.58
C SER A 29 9.88 2.52 -13.34
N TYR A 30 9.76 1.47 -12.54
CA TYR A 30 8.46 0.90 -12.17
C TYR A 30 7.59 1.83 -11.31
N GLU A 31 8.09 2.98 -10.84
CA GLU A 31 7.36 3.89 -9.92
C GLU A 31 6.00 4.34 -10.48
N ARG A 32 5.88 4.53 -11.80
CA ARG A 32 4.59 4.86 -12.43
C ARG A 32 3.60 3.69 -12.41
N LEU A 33 4.10 2.47 -12.55
CA LEU A 33 3.30 1.27 -12.42
C LEU A 33 2.92 1.01 -10.96
N GLU A 34 3.83 1.24 -10.00
CA GLU A 34 3.55 1.22 -8.57
C GLU A 34 2.35 2.12 -8.25
N PHE A 35 2.37 3.38 -8.70
CA PHE A 35 1.28 4.33 -8.49
C PHE A 35 -0.07 3.83 -9.01
N LEU A 36 -0.10 3.27 -10.21
CA LEU A 36 -1.33 2.69 -10.79
C LEU A 36 -1.75 1.42 -10.03
N GLY A 37 -0.80 0.57 -9.72
CA GLY A 37 -1.04 -0.72 -9.08
C GLY A 37 -1.55 -0.62 -7.66
N ASP A 38 -1.13 0.39 -6.90
CA ASP A 38 -1.71 0.71 -5.58
C ASP A 38 -3.23 0.94 -5.68
N SER A 39 -3.66 1.75 -6.64
CA SER A 39 -5.09 2.01 -6.90
C SER A 39 -5.84 0.75 -7.34
N VAL A 40 -5.24 -0.09 -8.18
CA VAL A 40 -5.82 -1.37 -8.61
C VAL A 40 -5.96 -2.33 -7.44
N LEU A 41 -4.95 -2.43 -6.58
CA LEU A 41 -4.97 -3.26 -5.37
C LEU A 41 -6.06 -2.80 -4.40
N GLU A 42 -6.13 -1.50 -4.14
CA GLU A 42 -7.17 -0.94 -3.26
C GLU A 42 -8.57 -1.22 -3.77
N LEU A 43 -8.81 -1.06 -5.07
CA LEU A 43 -10.11 -1.32 -5.69
C LEU A 43 -10.47 -2.81 -5.62
N ALA A 44 -9.56 -3.71 -5.95
CA ALA A 44 -9.79 -5.15 -5.91
C ALA A 44 -10.16 -5.64 -4.50
N VAL A 45 -9.41 -5.20 -3.49
CA VAL A 45 -9.70 -5.53 -2.09
C VAL A 45 -11.00 -4.89 -1.62
N ALA A 46 -11.28 -3.64 -1.98
CA ALA A 46 -12.51 -2.94 -1.61
C ALA A 46 -13.74 -3.64 -2.18
N ARG A 47 -13.72 -4.02 -3.47
CA ARG A 47 -14.82 -4.73 -4.13
C ARG A 47 -15.03 -6.11 -3.51
N ALA A 48 -13.96 -6.88 -3.28
CA ALA A 48 -14.05 -8.17 -2.64
C ALA A 48 -14.67 -8.11 -1.22
N LEU A 49 -14.32 -7.08 -0.43
CA LEU A 49 -14.91 -6.88 0.89
C LEU A 49 -16.39 -6.48 0.80
N TYR A 50 -16.74 -5.59 -0.13
CA TYR A 50 -18.11 -5.13 -0.35
C TYR A 50 -19.05 -6.29 -0.75
N GLU A 51 -18.62 -7.15 -1.66
CA GLU A 51 -19.42 -8.27 -2.15
C GLU A 51 -19.53 -9.40 -1.12
N ARG A 52 -18.43 -9.72 -0.41
CA ARG A 52 -18.39 -10.86 0.52
C ARG A 52 -19.03 -10.57 1.89
N TYR A 53 -19.10 -9.29 2.29
CA TYR A 53 -19.51 -8.91 3.64
C TYR A 53 -20.57 -7.80 3.62
N PRO A 54 -21.80 -8.08 3.11
CA PRO A 54 -22.85 -7.06 2.95
C PRO A 54 -23.29 -6.42 4.29
N ASP A 55 -23.08 -7.10 5.41
CA ASP A 55 -23.44 -6.59 6.75
C ASP A 55 -22.33 -5.74 7.39
N PHE A 56 -21.18 -5.54 6.72
CA PHE A 56 -20.11 -4.73 7.29
C PHE A 56 -20.37 -3.24 7.04
N SER A 57 -20.17 -2.44 8.10
CA SER A 57 -20.16 -0.99 7.97
C SER A 57 -18.94 -0.52 7.15
N GLU A 58 -19.07 0.67 6.52
CA GLU A 58 -17.97 1.32 5.82
C GLU A 58 -16.68 1.36 6.66
N GLY A 59 -16.78 1.84 7.91
CA GLY A 59 -15.61 1.95 8.80
C GLY A 59 -14.94 0.60 9.10
N ARG A 60 -15.71 -0.52 9.12
CA ARG A 60 -15.15 -1.86 9.28
C ARG A 60 -14.41 -2.29 8.00
N MET A 61 -15.03 -2.09 6.84
CA MET A 61 -14.40 -2.41 5.55
C MET A 61 -13.13 -1.59 5.31
N ALA A 62 -13.18 -0.28 5.56
CA ALA A 62 -12.01 0.61 5.41
C ALA A 62 -10.84 0.17 6.29
N LYS A 63 -11.11 -0.27 7.52
CA LYS A 63 -10.09 -0.75 8.45
C LYS A 63 -9.46 -2.06 7.99
N ILE A 64 -10.26 -3.02 7.53
CA ILE A 64 -9.77 -4.29 6.99
C ILE A 64 -8.93 -4.01 5.74
N ARG A 65 -9.45 -3.22 4.79
CA ARG A 65 -8.73 -2.83 3.58
C ARG A 65 -7.36 -2.22 3.91
N SER A 66 -7.32 -1.20 4.75
CA SER A 66 -6.06 -0.54 5.16
C SER A 66 -5.02 -1.51 5.73
N HIS A 67 -5.45 -2.55 6.44
CA HIS A 67 -4.54 -3.60 6.92
C HIS A 67 -4.07 -4.51 5.79
N VAL A 68 -4.98 -4.94 4.93
CA VAL A 68 -4.73 -5.87 3.83
C VAL A 68 -3.79 -5.26 2.79
N VAL A 69 -4.00 -4.01 2.39
CA VAL A 69 -3.19 -3.32 1.36
C VAL A 69 -1.96 -2.61 1.95
N SER A 70 -1.65 -2.80 3.25
CA SER A 70 -0.47 -2.17 3.85
C SER A 70 0.83 -2.61 3.18
N ARG A 71 1.84 -1.74 3.13
CA ARG A 71 3.19 -2.08 2.63
C ARG A 71 3.78 -3.34 3.28
N ALA A 72 3.47 -3.58 4.55
CA ALA A 72 3.89 -4.80 5.24
C ALA A 72 3.22 -6.05 4.64
N SER A 73 1.93 -5.96 4.36
CA SER A 73 1.13 -7.03 3.73
C SER A 73 1.61 -7.30 2.30
N CYS A 74 1.75 -6.25 1.49
CA CYS A 74 2.25 -6.34 0.12
C CYS A 74 3.62 -7.00 0.05
N ALA A 75 4.53 -6.63 0.95
CA ALA A 75 5.87 -7.25 1.01
C ALA A 75 5.83 -8.74 1.39
N VAL A 76 4.87 -9.18 2.20
CA VAL A 76 4.69 -10.62 2.49
C VAL A 76 4.27 -11.35 1.22
N VAL A 77 3.22 -10.87 0.55
CA VAL A 77 2.73 -11.47 -0.70
C VAL A 77 3.81 -11.45 -1.79
N ALA A 78 4.57 -10.36 -1.92
CA ALA A 78 5.68 -10.27 -2.87
C ALA A 78 6.75 -11.34 -2.62
N ARG A 79 7.07 -11.66 -1.36
CA ARG A 79 8.00 -12.74 -1.01
C ARG A 79 7.45 -14.12 -1.36
N GLU A 80 6.18 -14.36 -1.05
CA GLU A 80 5.48 -15.61 -1.37
C GLU A 80 5.42 -15.87 -2.89
N LEU A 81 5.28 -14.80 -3.68
CA LEU A 81 5.35 -14.85 -5.14
C LEU A 81 6.78 -14.92 -5.71
N GLY A 82 7.81 -14.79 -4.88
CA GLY A 82 9.20 -14.84 -5.31
C GLY A 82 9.68 -13.59 -6.08
N LEU A 83 9.00 -12.45 -5.95
CA LEU A 83 9.30 -11.24 -6.74
C LEU A 83 10.71 -10.70 -6.47
N GLY A 84 11.23 -10.82 -5.25
CA GLY A 84 12.60 -10.42 -4.93
C GLY A 84 13.64 -11.21 -5.73
N LYS A 85 13.42 -12.52 -5.94
CA LYS A 85 14.28 -13.36 -6.76
C LYS A 85 14.24 -12.92 -8.22
N LEU A 86 13.06 -12.66 -8.77
CA LEU A 86 12.87 -12.17 -10.13
C LEU A 86 13.55 -10.81 -10.34
N LEU A 87 13.46 -9.90 -9.35
CA LEU A 87 14.16 -8.62 -9.39
C LEU A 87 15.69 -8.82 -9.43
N ALA A 88 16.22 -9.72 -8.62
CA ALA A 88 17.64 -10.05 -8.59
C ALA A 88 18.13 -10.65 -9.91
N GLU A 89 17.36 -11.55 -10.51
CA GLU A 89 17.68 -12.15 -11.80
C GLU A 89 17.72 -11.11 -12.93
N ARG A 90 16.79 -10.17 -12.94
CA ARG A 90 16.68 -9.14 -14.00
C ARG A 90 17.63 -7.96 -13.80
N GLY A 91 17.95 -7.62 -12.55
CA GLY A 91 18.92 -6.56 -12.22
C GLY A 91 20.39 -7.03 -12.27
N GLY A 92 20.63 -8.30 -12.55
CA GLY A 92 21.97 -8.86 -12.62
C GLY A 92 22.87 -8.15 -13.65
N GLY A 93 24.03 -7.65 -13.21
CA GLY A 93 24.96 -6.89 -14.05
C GLY A 93 24.64 -5.39 -14.18
N LEU A 94 23.49 -4.92 -13.72
CA LEU A 94 23.09 -3.50 -13.77
C LEU A 94 23.54 -2.71 -12.54
N VAL A 95 23.62 -3.38 -11.38
CA VAL A 95 24.13 -2.82 -10.12
C VAL A 95 25.00 -3.85 -9.41
N PRO A 96 25.83 -3.46 -8.40
CA PRO A 96 26.64 -4.39 -7.64
C PRO A 96 25.78 -5.50 -6.98
N PRO A 97 26.26 -6.75 -6.92
CA PRO A 97 25.50 -7.88 -6.38
C PRO A 97 24.97 -7.66 -4.95
N GLU A 98 25.77 -7.01 -4.10
CA GLU A 98 25.40 -6.71 -2.70
C GLU A 98 24.26 -5.68 -2.60
N GLU A 99 24.22 -4.72 -3.52
CA GLU A 99 23.12 -3.74 -3.61
C GLU A 99 21.85 -4.44 -4.11
N LEU A 100 21.98 -5.26 -5.13
CA LEU A 100 20.86 -6.03 -5.68
C LEU A 100 20.24 -6.97 -4.64
N GLU A 101 21.07 -7.64 -3.82
CA GLU A 101 20.60 -8.49 -2.73
C GLU A 101 19.84 -7.68 -1.66
N LYS A 102 20.33 -6.49 -1.31
CA LYS A 102 19.63 -5.57 -0.38
C LYS A 102 18.28 -5.13 -0.94
N LEU A 103 18.22 -4.75 -2.21
CA LEU A 103 16.97 -4.35 -2.88
C LEU A 103 15.97 -5.52 -2.92
N ALA A 104 16.41 -6.71 -3.31
CA ALA A 104 15.57 -7.90 -3.41
C ALA A 104 14.94 -8.34 -2.06
N ARG A 105 15.51 -7.92 -0.93
CA ARG A 105 15.00 -8.19 0.42
C ARG A 105 14.30 -6.99 1.06
N ASN A 106 14.43 -5.80 0.48
CA ASN A 106 13.89 -4.59 1.05
C ASN A 106 12.35 -4.61 1.02
N ARG A 107 11.73 -4.39 2.18
CA ARG A 107 10.28 -4.42 2.35
C ARG A 107 9.55 -3.41 1.44
N ASN A 108 10.09 -2.21 1.32
CA ASN A 108 9.45 -1.15 0.52
C ASN A 108 9.57 -1.44 -0.97
N VAL A 109 10.74 -1.92 -1.42
CA VAL A 109 10.96 -2.36 -2.81
C VAL A 109 10.03 -3.51 -3.17
N LEU A 110 9.91 -4.52 -2.30
CA LEU A 110 9.02 -5.66 -2.53
C LEU A 110 7.55 -5.26 -2.63
N ALA A 111 7.10 -4.33 -1.77
CA ALA A 111 5.73 -3.82 -1.83
C ALA A 111 5.48 -3.06 -3.14
N ALA A 112 6.36 -2.11 -3.49
CA ALA A 112 6.28 -1.35 -4.73
C ALA A 112 6.32 -2.25 -5.98
N LEU A 113 7.18 -3.27 -5.96
CA LEU A 113 7.29 -4.23 -7.05
C LEU A 113 6.00 -5.05 -7.24
N LEU A 114 5.34 -5.45 -6.14
CA LEU A 114 4.04 -6.12 -6.22
C LEU A 114 3.00 -5.21 -6.88
N GLU A 115 2.89 -3.97 -6.42
CA GLU A 115 1.98 -2.98 -6.99
C GLU A 115 2.28 -2.76 -8.48
N ALA A 116 3.55 -2.64 -8.87
CA ALA A 116 3.94 -2.54 -10.28
C ALA A 116 3.54 -3.78 -11.10
N CYS A 117 3.70 -4.99 -10.55
CA CYS A 117 3.23 -6.23 -11.18
C CYS A 117 1.71 -6.23 -11.39
N LEU A 118 0.95 -5.75 -10.38
CA LEU A 118 -0.51 -5.64 -10.48
C LEU A 118 -0.93 -4.68 -11.59
N ALA A 119 -0.27 -3.53 -11.71
CA ALA A 119 -0.50 -2.60 -12.79
C ALA A 119 -0.18 -3.22 -14.17
N GLY A 120 0.92 -3.96 -14.27
CA GLY A 120 1.27 -4.68 -15.50
C GLY A 120 0.17 -5.66 -15.90
N VAL A 121 -0.29 -6.50 -14.98
CA VAL A 121 -1.39 -7.46 -15.22
C VAL A 121 -2.69 -6.72 -15.58
N TYR A 122 -3.02 -5.65 -14.89
CA TYR A 122 -4.20 -4.84 -15.17
C TYR A 122 -4.19 -4.26 -16.59
N LEU A 123 -3.07 -3.70 -17.02
CA LEU A 123 -2.95 -3.08 -18.34
C LEU A 123 -3.04 -4.10 -19.49
N GLU A 124 -2.58 -5.34 -19.26
CA GLU A 124 -2.59 -6.39 -20.30
C GLU A 124 -3.86 -7.24 -20.31
N HIS A 125 -4.45 -7.50 -19.14
CA HIS A 125 -5.53 -8.48 -18.98
C HIS A 125 -6.83 -7.91 -18.41
N GLY A 126 -6.86 -6.62 -18.06
CA GLY A 126 -8.04 -5.96 -17.48
C GLY A 126 -8.22 -6.21 -15.99
N PHE A 127 -9.29 -5.60 -15.44
CA PHE A 127 -9.51 -5.56 -13.99
C PHE A 127 -9.93 -6.93 -13.44
N GLU A 128 -10.80 -7.65 -14.12
CA GLU A 128 -11.32 -8.95 -13.67
C GLU A 128 -10.19 -9.96 -13.42
N ALA A 129 -9.22 -10.02 -14.34
CA ALA A 129 -8.09 -10.95 -14.22
C ALA A 129 -7.18 -10.60 -13.04
N VAL A 130 -6.91 -9.30 -12.82
CA VAL A 130 -6.09 -8.87 -11.68
C VAL A 130 -6.83 -8.98 -10.36
N GLU A 131 -8.14 -8.71 -10.32
CA GLU A 131 -8.95 -8.83 -9.11
C GLU A 131 -8.97 -10.26 -8.59
N GLU A 132 -9.26 -11.24 -9.44
CA GLU A 132 -9.23 -12.67 -9.07
C GLU A 132 -7.86 -13.05 -8.50
N ALA A 133 -6.78 -12.62 -9.16
CA ALA A 133 -5.42 -12.90 -8.73
C ALA A 133 -5.05 -12.21 -7.42
N VAL A 134 -5.51 -10.97 -7.18
CA VAL A 134 -5.32 -10.22 -5.93
C VAL A 134 -6.05 -10.93 -4.80
N VAL A 135 -7.34 -11.22 -4.98
CA VAL A 135 -8.15 -11.86 -3.96
C VAL A 135 -7.55 -13.20 -3.53
N ALA A 136 -7.12 -14.02 -4.49
CA ALA A 136 -6.46 -15.28 -4.18
C ALA A 136 -5.12 -15.11 -3.44
N ALA A 137 -4.29 -14.14 -3.85
CA ALA A 137 -2.98 -13.91 -3.24
C ALA A 137 -3.08 -13.28 -1.84
N PHE A 138 -4.11 -12.50 -1.57
CA PHE A 138 -4.31 -11.80 -0.29
C PHE A 138 -5.31 -12.51 0.63
N GLU A 139 -5.84 -13.70 0.30
CA GLU A 139 -6.86 -14.39 1.11
C GLU A 139 -6.41 -14.59 2.56
N GLY A 140 -5.17 -15.01 2.79
CA GLY A 140 -4.60 -15.16 4.13
C GLY A 140 -4.49 -13.82 4.88
N ARG A 141 -4.26 -12.72 4.18
CA ARG A 141 -4.21 -11.37 4.77
C ARG A 141 -5.58 -10.85 5.12
N ILE A 142 -6.58 -11.13 4.27
CA ILE A 142 -8.00 -10.83 4.54
C ILE A 142 -8.47 -11.62 5.76
N ALA A 143 -8.25 -12.93 5.80
CA ALA A 143 -8.62 -13.77 6.93
C ALA A 143 -7.99 -13.31 8.25
N TYR A 144 -6.71 -12.96 8.23
CA TYR A 144 -6.02 -12.41 9.40
C TYR A 144 -6.64 -11.09 9.85
N ALA A 145 -6.94 -10.16 8.93
CA ALA A 145 -7.53 -8.86 9.26
C ALA A 145 -8.95 -8.98 9.85
N LEU A 146 -9.71 -9.99 9.42
CA LEU A 146 -11.04 -10.27 9.94
C LEU A 146 -11.04 -10.73 11.41
N THR A 147 -10.01 -11.50 11.80
CA THR A 147 -9.88 -12.07 13.15
C THR A 147 -9.11 -11.16 14.11
N SER A 148 -8.28 -10.28 13.58
CA SER A 148 -7.46 -9.35 14.37
C SER A 148 -8.35 -8.31 15.05
N ARG A 149 -8.49 -8.42 16.38
CA ARG A 149 -9.20 -7.41 17.17
C ARG A 149 -8.40 -6.11 17.10
N PRO A 150 -9.00 -4.99 16.63
CA PRO A 150 -8.29 -3.72 16.64
C PRO A 150 -7.91 -3.34 18.06
N PRO A 151 -6.75 -2.72 18.30
CA PRO A 151 -6.50 -2.11 19.58
C PRO A 151 -7.67 -1.16 19.89
N SER A 152 -8.33 -1.38 21.03
CA SER A 152 -9.39 -0.50 21.51
C SER A 152 -8.82 0.92 21.55
N ARG A 153 -9.39 1.85 20.77
CA ARG A 153 -9.07 3.26 20.95
C ARG A 153 -9.44 3.58 22.40
N GLN A 154 -8.44 3.83 23.22
CA GLN A 154 -8.69 4.47 24.50
C GLN A 154 -9.48 5.74 24.22
N PRO A 155 -10.62 5.97 24.90
CA PRO A 155 -11.33 7.23 24.75
C PRO A 155 -10.32 8.34 25.10
N ARG A 156 -10.12 9.26 24.15
CA ARG A 156 -9.34 10.47 24.43
C ARG A 156 -9.95 11.09 25.69
N SER A 157 -9.21 11.13 26.78
CA SER A 157 -9.62 11.85 27.97
C SER A 157 -9.97 13.26 27.50
N ARG A 158 -11.23 13.66 27.70
CA ARG A 158 -11.64 15.03 27.48
C ARG A 158 -10.70 15.87 28.33
N ARG A 159 -9.81 16.63 27.68
CA ARG A 159 -9.13 17.70 28.37
C ARG A 159 -10.23 18.60 28.92
N SER A 160 -10.33 18.65 30.24
CA SER A 160 -11.17 19.61 30.92
C SER A 160 -10.76 20.99 30.42
N THR A 161 -11.65 21.63 29.69
CA THR A 161 -11.51 23.05 29.35
C THR A 161 -11.63 23.80 30.69
N GLY A 162 -10.50 24.10 31.29
CA GLY A 162 -10.45 25.00 32.42
C GLY A 162 -11.09 26.33 31.98
N SER A 163 -12.13 26.75 32.73
CA SER A 163 -12.76 28.03 32.54
C SER A 163 -11.69 29.13 32.64
N PRO A 164 -11.71 30.16 31.78
CA PRO A 164 -10.79 31.27 31.90
C PRO A 164 -11.10 32.04 33.18
N PRO A 165 -10.05 32.60 33.89
CA PRO A 165 -10.24 33.39 35.09
C PRO A 165 -11.03 34.67 34.76
N PRO A 166 -11.82 35.22 35.74
CA PRO A 166 -12.59 36.42 35.54
C PRO A 166 -11.67 37.61 35.28
N ARG A 167 -11.98 38.40 34.26
CA ARG A 167 -11.29 39.66 33.94
C ARG A 167 -11.51 40.66 35.06
N SER A 168 -10.42 41.12 35.70
CA SER A 168 -10.43 42.25 36.62
C SER A 168 -10.77 43.54 35.86
N LEU A 169 -11.86 44.17 36.23
CA LEU A 169 -12.23 45.51 35.79
C LEU A 169 -11.29 46.51 36.49
N SER A 170 -10.27 47.01 35.79
CA SER A 170 -9.51 48.17 36.24
C SER A 170 -10.32 49.45 35.94
N ALA A 171 -10.73 50.13 36.99
CA ALA A 171 -11.39 51.41 36.92
C ALA A 171 -10.42 52.47 36.35
N SER A 172 -10.74 53.00 35.19
CA SER A 172 -10.10 54.18 34.61
C SER A 172 -10.65 55.43 35.31
N LYS A 173 -9.83 56.03 36.16
CA LYS A 173 -10.05 57.38 36.66
C LYS A 173 -9.82 58.38 35.54
N ARG A 174 -10.90 59.02 35.09
CA ARG A 174 -10.81 60.27 34.33
C ARG A 174 -10.29 61.36 35.26
N ARG A 175 -9.23 62.06 34.89
CA ARG A 175 -8.91 63.40 35.35
C ARG A 175 -9.25 64.38 34.23
N LEU A 176 -10.12 65.28 34.55
CA LEU A 176 -10.31 66.56 33.88
C LEU A 176 -9.15 67.48 34.26
N GLU A 177 -8.50 68.06 33.26
CA GLU A 177 -8.08 69.49 33.15
C GLU A 177 -7.59 69.67 31.71
#